data_04d71b11f7d975c90db9dad1374b7798
#
_entry.id   04d71b11f7d975c90db9dad1374b7798
#
_cell.length_a   1.000
_cell.length_b   1.000
_cell.length_c   1.000
_cell.angle_alpha   90.00
_cell.angle_beta   90.00
_cell.angle_gamma   90.00
#
_symmetry.space_group_name_H-M   'P 1'
#
loop_
_entity.id
_entity.type
_entity.pdbx_description
1 polymer ?
#
loop_
_entity_poly.entity_id
_entity_poly.type
_entity_poly.pdbx_seq_one_letter_code
_entity_poly.pdbx_strand_id
1 'polypeptide(L)'
;MTHLVAIGGSDAGISAALRARELDPSVDVTVVVADRYPNFSICGIPYFFSGEVQPWQSLAHRTTADLEATGMRLRLDTFATDIDVAARRLAVRNADGRTELISYDELVVGTGALPSDAGISGLDSLTPDDGLHVIHSMGDTFALDRYLTDRDPKTAIIIGAGYVGLEMAEAFTARGIAVTQLQRGPEVLSTLDPELGALVHAELSAHGVDVRVNTTVTHVEKAATGLVVMGPGFNLAADLVLLVVGVRPNTDLLVRAGARTGAGGAVIVDEAMRTGLPHVYSAGDGVITHHRLLGETYLPLGTTAHKQGRVAGENALGGDARFAGSVGTQVVKVFELVASRTGLRDLDAAAAGFSPVSTTAVADDHKAYYPGAQPITIRVTGDSRTGLLLGAQLVGRLGTETAKRVDTFATALFAGLTVAGVSDLDLSYTPPLGSPWDAVQVATQAWTRANRMVVTA
;
A
#
# COMPACT_ATOMS: atom_id res chain seq x y z
N MET A 1 -28.10 7.49 22.98
CA MET A 1 -27.54 6.58 21.94
C MET A 1 -26.37 7.32 21.30
N THR A 2 -25.19 6.77 21.34
CA THR A 2 -23.98 7.41 20.76
C THR A 2 -24.09 7.46 19.26
N HIS A 3 -23.86 8.62 18.66
CA HIS A 3 -23.78 8.79 17.21
C HIS A 3 -22.32 8.86 16.77
N LEU A 4 -21.85 7.80 16.14
CA LEU A 4 -20.53 7.74 15.51
C LEU A 4 -20.65 8.19 14.05
N VAL A 5 -19.87 9.19 13.68
CA VAL A 5 -19.70 9.56 12.27
C VAL A 5 -18.31 9.11 11.80
N ALA A 6 -18.24 8.37 10.70
CA ALA A 6 -16.99 7.99 10.05
C ALA A 6 -16.89 8.69 8.69
N ILE A 7 -15.72 9.26 8.37
CA ILE A 7 -15.42 9.85 7.08
C ILE A 7 -14.49 8.91 6.32
N GLY A 8 -14.86 8.55 5.10
CA GLY A 8 -14.08 7.71 4.21
C GLY A 8 -14.74 6.36 3.95
N GLY A 9 -14.91 6.04 2.67
CA GLY A 9 -15.57 4.84 2.17
C GLY A 9 -14.63 3.66 1.91
N SER A 10 -13.33 3.76 2.26
CA SER A 10 -12.34 2.71 2.10
C SER A 10 -12.01 2.04 3.45
N ASP A 11 -10.82 1.48 3.56
CA ASP A 11 -10.38 0.58 4.63
C ASP A 11 -10.59 1.11 6.05
N ALA A 12 -10.12 2.31 6.35
CA ALA A 12 -10.12 2.82 7.72
C ALA A 12 -11.53 3.21 8.21
N GLY A 13 -12.26 4.03 7.45
CA GLY A 13 -13.59 4.50 7.83
C GLY A 13 -14.61 3.36 7.92
N ILE A 14 -14.61 2.46 6.92
CA ILE A 14 -15.50 1.28 6.92
C ILE A 14 -15.13 0.32 8.04
N SER A 15 -13.84 0.07 8.31
CA SER A 15 -13.43 -0.80 9.42
C SER A 15 -13.83 -0.24 10.78
N ALA A 16 -13.76 1.08 10.97
CA ALA A 16 -14.21 1.73 12.18
C ALA A 16 -15.73 1.58 12.38
N ALA A 17 -16.51 1.85 11.33
CA ALA A 17 -17.97 1.71 11.34
C ALA A 17 -18.41 0.27 11.62
N LEU A 18 -17.79 -0.71 10.94
CA LEU A 18 -18.08 -2.13 11.16
C LEU A 18 -17.72 -2.57 12.58
N ARG A 19 -16.57 -2.10 13.10
CA ARG A 19 -16.17 -2.45 14.48
C ARG A 19 -17.11 -1.89 15.51
N ALA A 20 -17.57 -0.66 15.33
CA ALA A 20 -18.55 -0.05 16.22
C ALA A 20 -19.87 -0.86 16.24
N ARG A 21 -20.37 -1.25 15.07
CA ARG A 21 -21.59 -2.07 14.95
C ARG A 21 -21.42 -3.50 15.49
N GLU A 22 -20.21 -4.06 15.37
CA GLU A 22 -19.86 -5.37 15.95
C GLU A 22 -19.94 -5.35 17.48
N LEU A 23 -19.44 -4.27 18.11
CA LEU A 23 -19.40 -4.13 19.57
C LEU A 23 -20.73 -3.74 20.18
N ASP A 24 -21.44 -2.82 19.54
CA ASP A 24 -22.76 -2.35 19.98
C ASP A 24 -23.72 -2.24 18.78
N PRO A 25 -24.57 -3.26 18.57
CA PRO A 25 -25.60 -3.20 17.53
C PRO A 25 -26.63 -2.07 17.69
N SER A 26 -26.66 -1.37 18.81
CA SER A 26 -27.56 -0.23 19.03
C SER A 26 -26.96 1.12 18.67
N VAL A 27 -25.60 1.20 18.48
CA VAL A 27 -24.93 2.46 18.14
C VAL A 27 -25.42 3.03 16.82
N ASP A 28 -25.67 4.34 16.77
CA ASP A 28 -26.01 5.03 15.54
C ASP A 28 -24.74 5.33 14.75
N VAL A 29 -24.61 4.78 13.55
CA VAL A 29 -23.40 4.94 12.71
C VAL A 29 -23.76 5.57 11.37
N THR A 30 -23.10 6.68 11.06
CA THR A 30 -23.17 7.34 9.74
C THR A 30 -21.78 7.32 9.09
N VAL A 31 -21.70 6.84 7.85
CA VAL A 31 -20.46 6.88 7.05
C VAL A 31 -20.63 7.89 5.92
N VAL A 32 -19.73 8.87 5.87
CA VAL A 32 -19.67 9.90 4.82
C VAL A 32 -18.66 9.49 3.76
N VAL A 33 -19.13 9.31 2.53
CA VAL A 33 -18.32 8.82 1.39
C VAL A 33 -18.39 9.81 0.26
N ALA A 34 -17.24 10.25 -0.23
CA ALA A 34 -17.13 11.29 -1.25
C ALA A 34 -17.64 10.85 -2.64
N ASP A 35 -17.71 9.55 -2.90
CA ASP A 35 -18.19 8.94 -4.14
C ASP A 35 -19.33 7.93 -3.88
N ARG A 36 -19.63 7.09 -4.89
CA ARG A 36 -20.69 6.06 -4.86
C ARG A 36 -20.19 4.66 -4.57
N TYR A 37 -18.91 4.50 -4.32
CA TYR A 37 -18.23 3.20 -4.37
C TYR A 37 -17.57 2.86 -3.04
N PRO A 38 -18.36 2.67 -1.95
CA PRO A 38 -17.81 2.31 -0.66
C PRO A 38 -17.24 0.90 -0.69
N ASN A 39 -16.15 0.70 0.03
CA ASN A 39 -15.51 -0.60 0.30
C ASN A 39 -15.05 -1.38 -0.95
N PHE A 40 -14.61 -0.67 -1.99
CA PHE A 40 -13.95 -1.28 -3.15
C PHE A 40 -12.46 -1.51 -2.89
N SER A 41 -11.94 -2.63 -3.43
CA SER A 41 -10.52 -2.96 -3.43
C SER A 41 -9.77 -2.12 -4.46
N ILE A 42 -9.12 -1.05 -4.03
CA ILE A 42 -8.28 -0.23 -4.91
C ILE A 42 -7.06 -1.03 -5.40
N CYS A 43 -6.52 -1.92 -4.57
CA CYS A 43 -5.45 -2.85 -4.97
C CYS A 43 -5.89 -3.89 -6.01
N GLY A 44 -7.19 -4.07 -6.23
CA GLY A 44 -7.73 -4.96 -7.26
C GLY A 44 -7.84 -4.32 -8.65
N ILE A 45 -7.71 -2.99 -8.76
CA ILE A 45 -7.89 -2.25 -10.01
C ILE A 45 -6.95 -2.72 -11.12
N PRO A 46 -5.64 -2.94 -10.89
CA PRO A 46 -4.77 -3.47 -11.94
C PRO A 46 -5.23 -4.81 -12.51
N TYR A 47 -5.78 -5.69 -11.68
CA TYR A 47 -6.31 -7.00 -12.10
C TYR A 47 -7.64 -6.90 -12.86
N PHE A 48 -8.41 -5.84 -12.64
CA PHE A 48 -9.52 -5.51 -13.53
C PHE A 48 -9.01 -5.11 -14.91
N PHE A 49 -7.98 -4.28 -14.99
CA PHE A 49 -7.39 -3.85 -16.26
C PHE A 49 -6.66 -4.99 -16.99
N SER A 50 -6.02 -5.92 -16.30
CA SER A 50 -5.44 -7.12 -16.93
C SER A 50 -6.50 -8.08 -17.48
N GLY A 51 -7.73 -7.98 -17.01
CA GLY A 51 -8.84 -8.89 -17.35
C GLY A 51 -8.96 -10.10 -16.43
N GLU A 52 -8.07 -10.26 -15.43
CA GLU A 52 -8.12 -11.36 -14.45
C GLU A 52 -9.35 -11.25 -13.53
N VAL A 53 -9.81 -10.04 -13.25
CA VAL A 53 -11.01 -9.78 -12.44
C VAL A 53 -12.08 -9.08 -13.27
N GLN A 54 -13.21 -9.75 -13.47
CA GLN A 54 -14.37 -9.24 -14.19
C GLN A 54 -15.68 -9.70 -13.51
N PRO A 55 -16.75 -8.91 -13.54
CA PRO A 55 -16.79 -7.48 -13.88
C PRO A 55 -16.18 -6.61 -12.75
N TRP A 56 -16.05 -5.29 -12.96
CA TRP A 56 -15.46 -4.37 -11.97
C TRP A 56 -16.18 -4.39 -10.61
N GLN A 57 -17.48 -4.74 -10.58
CA GLN A 57 -18.25 -4.90 -9.32
C GLN A 57 -17.65 -5.97 -8.41
N SER A 58 -16.90 -6.94 -8.96
CA SER A 58 -16.21 -7.97 -8.19
C SER A 58 -15.08 -7.41 -7.31
N LEU A 59 -14.68 -6.15 -7.52
CA LEU A 59 -13.74 -5.45 -6.66
C LEU A 59 -14.36 -5.00 -5.32
N ALA A 60 -15.68 -5.04 -5.17
CA ALA A 60 -16.33 -4.68 -3.90
C ALA A 60 -16.07 -5.76 -2.83
N HIS A 61 -15.46 -5.39 -1.72
CA HIS A 61 -15.38 -6.27 -0.55
C HIS A 61 -16.75 -6.49 0.09
N ARG A 62 -17.58 -5.43 0.10
CA ARG A 62 -18.99 -5.43 0.50
C ARG A 62 -19.73 -4.45 -0.38
N THR A 63 -20.93 -4.83 -0.79
CA THR A 63 -21.83 -3.93 -1.50
C THR A 63 -22.41 -2.88 -0.55
N THR A 64 -22.97 -1.81 -1.10
CA THR A 64 -23.74 -0.82 -0.33
C THR A 64 -24.82 -1.49 0.52
N ALA A 65 -25.54 -2.45 -0.06
CA ALA A 65 -26.60 -3.19 0.65
C ALA A 65 -26.05 -4.05 1.80
N ASP A 66 -24.89 -4.68 1.64
CA ASP A 66 -24.25 -5.43 2.72
C ASP A 66 -23.84 -4.52 3.88
N LEU A 67 -23.33 -3.34 3.59
CA LEU A 67 -22.96 -2.34 4.60
C LEU A 67 -24.21 -1.81 5.33
N GLU A 68 -25.25 -1.43 4.61
CA GLU A 68 -26.52 -0.98 5.19
C GLU A 68 -27.22 -2.06 6.03
N ALA A 69 -27.12 -3.33 5.61
CA ALA A 69 -27.63 -4.47 6.38
C ALA A 69 -26.99 -4.62 7.77
N THR A 70 -25.77 -4.06 7.99
CA THR A 70 -25.18 -3.98 9.33
C THR A 70 -25.83 -2.94 10.22
N GLY A 71 -26.73 -2.10 9.66
CA GLY A 71 -27.43 -1.01 10.36
C GLY A 71 -26.69 0.33 10.32
N MET A 72 -25.60 0.49 9.54
CA MET A 72 -25.00 1.80 9.30
C MET A 72 -25.75 2.57 8.21
N ARG A 73 -25.74 3.90 8.30
CA ARG A 73 -26.26 4.79 7.26
C ARG A 73 -25.11 5.27 6.38
N LEU A 74 -25.22 5.10 5.07
CA LEU A 74 -24.24 5.60 4.10
C LEU A 74 -24.70 6.94 3.50
N ARG A 75 -23.83 7.93 3.54
CA ARG A 75 -23.99 9.22 2.87
C ARG A 75 -23.03 9.26 1.69
N LEU A 76 -23.47 8.66 0.58
CA LEU A 76 -22.69 8.60 -0.67
C LEU A 76 -22.74 9.97 -1.39
N ASP A 77 -21.81 10.20 -2.32
CA ASP A 77 -21.64 11.47 -3.05
C ASP A 77 -21.64 12.68 -2.10
N THR A 78 -21.07 12.52 -0.91
CA THR A 78 -21.09 13.48 0.18
C THR A 78 -19.67 13.78 0.65
N PHE A 79 -19.21 15.00 0.41
CA PHE A 79 -17.85 15.44 0.69
C PHE A 79 -17.78 16.20 2.02
N ALA A 80 -16.94 15.74 2.97
CA ALA A 80 -16.68 16.43 4.22
C ALA A 80 -15.83 17.69 3.98
N THR A 81 -16.33 18.85 4.42
CA THR A 81 -15.71 20.14 4.12
C THR A 81 -15.08 20.83 5.32
N ASP A 82 -15.65 20.65 6.52
CA ASP A 82 -15.14 21.28 7.74
C ASP A 82 -15.57 20.53 9.00
N ILE A 83 -14.79 20.65 10.10
CA ILE A 83 -15.08 20.04 11.40
C ILE A 83 -15.09 21.14 12.46
N ASP A 84 -16.27 21.42 13.03
CA ASP A 84 -16.39 22.21 14.26
C ASP A 84 -16.29 21.26 15.47
N VAL A 85 -15.07 21.15 16.01
CA VAL A 85 -14.76 20.28 17.15
C VAL A 85 -15.53 20.71 18.41
N ALA A 86 -15.65 22.03 18.65
CA ALA A 86 -16.31 22.56 19.85
C ALA A 86 -17.82 22.28 19.85
N ALA A 87 -18.46 22.47 18.69
CA ALA A 87 -19.89 22.19 18.52
C ALA A 87 -20.19 20.73 18.18
N ARG A 88 -19.16 19.88 17.96
CA ARG A 88 -19.27 18.49 17.47
C ARG A 88 -20.14 18.39 16.20
N ARG A 89 -19.77 19.16 15.17
CA ARG A 89 -20.49 19.21 13.90
C ARG A 89 -19.53 19.01 12.75
N LEU A 90 -19.93 18.15 11.83
CA LEU A 90 -19.28 17.94 10.55
C LEU A 90 -20.07 18.68 9.46
N ALA A 91 -19.44 19.62 8.77
CA ALA A 91 -20.01 20.20 7.56
C ALA A 91 -19.74 19.28 6.37
N VAL A 92 -20.79 18.98 5.62
CA VAL A 92 -20.72 18.14 4.41
C VAL A 92 -21.37 18.86 3.24
N ARG A 93 -20.87 18.61 2.02
CA ARG A 93 -21.43 19.08 0.76
C ARG A 93 -21.91 17.88 -0.05
N ASN A 94 -23.19 17.86 -0.37
CA ASN A 94 -23.83 16.81 -1.16
C ASN A 94 -23.55 17.01 -2.67
N ALA A 95 -23.89 16.02 -3.49
CA ALA A 95 -23.76 16.05 -4.95
C ALA A 95 -24.43 17.25 -5.64
N ASP A 96 -25.55 17.74 -5.05
CA ASP A 96 -26.27 18.93 -5.55
C ASP A 96 -25.65 20.28 -5.11
N GLY A 97 -24.50 20.24 -4.41
CA GLY A 97 -23.78 21.42 -3.94
C GLY A 97 -24.28 21.99 -2.60
N ARG A 98 -25.35 21.42 -2.02
CA ARG A 98 -25.88 21.90 -0.73
C ARG A 98 -24.96 21.50 0.41
N THR A 99 -24.76 22.43 1.34
CA THR A 99 -24.05 22.19 2.59
C THR A 99 -25.03 21.82 3.70
N GLU A 100 -24.73 20.76 4.42
CA GLU A 100 -25.46 20.29 5.59
C GLU A 100 -24.52 20.16 6.78
N LEU A 101 -25.05 20.14 8.00
CA LEU A 101 -24.33 19.88 9.24
C LEU A 101 -24.79 18.55 9.83
N ILE A 102 -23.85 17.65 10.07
CA ILE A 102 -24.08 16.38 10.76
C ILE A 102 -23.51 16.52 12.18
N SER A 103 -24.35 16.38 13.21
CA SER A 103 -23.87 16.33 14.59
C SER A 103 -23.33 14.94 14.89
N TYR A 104 -22.28 14.86 15.71
CA TYR A 104 -21.69 13.60 16.16
C TYR A 104 -21.40 13.62 17.65
N ASP A 105 -21.38 12.46 18.29
CA ASP A 105 -20.79 12.29 19.61
C ASP A 105 -19.31 11.96 19.48
N GLU A 106 -18.96 11.07 18.53
CA GLU A 106 -17.59 10.69 18.19
C GLU A 106 -17.40 10.72 16.66
N LEU A 107 -16.21 11.13 16.22
CA LEU A 107 -15.83 11.26 14.82
C LEU A 107 -14.58 10.43 14.51
N VAL A 108 -14.64 9.58 13.49
CA VAL A 108 -13.48 8.89 12.94
C VAL A 108 -13.20 9.43 11.54
N VAL A 109 -11.98 9.96 11.32
CA VAL A 109 -11.56 10.53 10.04
C VAL A 109 -10.62 9.56 9.33
N GLY A 110 -11.08 8.99 8.23
CA GLY A 110 -10.35 8.08 7.34
C GLY A 110 -10.26 8.63 5.92
N THR A 111 -9.80 9.87 5.75
CA THR A 111 -9.70 10.57 4.45
C THR A 111 -8.58 10.03 3.55
N GLY A 112 -7.73 9.14 4.07
CA GLY A 112 -6.70 8.45 3.31
C GLY A 112 -5.60 9.36 2.78
N ALA A 113 -5.17 9.11 1.55
CA ALA A 113 -4.13 9.84 0.86
C ALA A 113 -4.62 10.36 -0.49
N LEU A 114 -3.82 11.17 -1.15
CA LEU A 114 -4.05 11.69 -2.50
C LEU A 114 -2.84 11.36 -3.39
N PRO A 115 -3.02 11.14 -4.70
CA PRO A 115 -1.89 11.00 -5.61
C PRO A 115 -0.92 12.17 -5.52
N SER A 116 0.36 11.89 -5.60
CA SER A 116 1.42 12.89 -5.68
C SER A 116 1.70 13.24 -7.13
N ASP A 117 2.01 14.50 -7.40
CA ASP A 117 2.53 14.98 -8.68
C ASP A 117 4.06 14.94 -8.76
N ALA A 118 4.74 14.67 -7.64
CA ALA A 118 6.20 14.68 -7.49
C ALA A 118 6.88 15.96 -8.00
N GLY A 119 6.14 17.09 -8.14
CA GLY A 119 6.63 18.36 -8.68
C GLY A 119 6.81 18.35 -10.20
N ILE A 120 6.18 17.44 -10.92
CA ILE A 120 6.17 17.40 -12.38
C ILE A 120 5.27 18.53 -12.89
N SER A 121 5.81 19.40 -13.73
CA SER A 121 5.06 20.51 -14.29
C SER A 121 4.19 20.11 -15.49
N GLY A 122 3.19 20.94 -15.82
CA GLY A 122 2.29 20.72 -16.97
C GLY A 122 1.06 19.88 -16.66
N LEU A 123 1.03 19.14 -15.54
CA LEU A 123 -0.06 18.21 -15.19
C LEU A 123 -1.40 18.91 -15.00
N ASP A 124 -1.42 20.12 -14.41
CA ASP A 124 -2.66 20.88 -14.11
C ASP A 124 -3.46 21.28 -15.35
N SER A 125 -2.81 21.32 -16.52
CA SER A 125 -3.43 21.66 -17.80
C SER A 125 -3.98 20.45 -18.56
N LEU A 126 -3.76 19.25 -18.04
CA LEU A 126 -4.11 17.98 -18.69
C LEU A 126 -5.27 17.29 -17.96
N THR A 127 -6.06 16.57 -18.72
CA THR A 127 -7.23 15.84 -18.25
C THR A 127 -7.15 14.37 -18.67
N PRO A 128 -7.98 13.48 -18.12
CA PRO A 128 -8.09 12.10 -18.61
C PRO A 128 -8.42 12.00 -20.10
N ASP A 129 -9.18 12.94 -20.66
CA ASP A 129 -9.51 12.95 -22.09
C ASP A 129 -8.30 13.31 -22.98
N ASP A 130 -7.28 13.95 -22.42
CA ASP A 130 -5.99 14.21 -23.06
C ASP A 130 -5.03 13.00 -23.00
N GLY A 131 -5.34 11.99 -22.19
CA GLY A 131 -4.57 10.78 -22.02
C GLY A 131 -3.69 10.75 -20.76
N LEU A 132 -3.81 11.72 -19.85
CA LEU A 132 -3.15 11.69 -18.54
C LEU A 132 -4.07 11.05 -17.52
N HIS A 133 -3.60 9.98 -16.89
CA HIS A 133 -4.35 9.26 -15.87
C HIS A 133 -3.56 9.07 -14.58
N VAL A 134 -4.30 8.98 -13.48
CA VAL A 134 -3.86 8.46 -12.19
C VAL A 134 -4.74 7.25 -11.85
N ILE A 135 -4.35 6.45 -10.88
CA ILE A 135 -5.19 5.37 -10.33
C ILE A 135 -5.17 5.48 -8.81
N HIS A 136 -6.33 5.87 -8.26
CA HIS A 136 -6.50 6.02 -6.83
C HIS A 136 -7.94 5.79 -6.37
N SER A 137 -8.90 5.93 -7.27
CA SER A 137 -10.33 5.80 -6.98
C SER A 137 -11.06 5.02 -8.07
N MET A 138 -12.31 4.62 -7.80
CA MET A 138 -13.17 4.05 -8.84
C MET A 138 -13.50 5.06 -9.94
N GLY A 139 -13.54 6.35 -9.62
CA GLY A 139 -13.70 7.41 -10.63
C GLY A 139 -12.54 7.43 -11.62
N ASP A 140 -11.31 7.34 -11.14
CA ASP A 140 -10.11 7.24 -11.99
C ASP A 140 -10.13 5.97 -12.83
N THR A 141 -10.56 4.85 -12.22
CA THR A 141 -10.71 3.56 -12.91
C THR A 141 -11.65 3.68 -14.11
N PHE A 142 -12.83 4.27 -13.94
CA PHE A 142 -13.79 4.45 -15.02
C PHE A 142 -13.31 5.45 -16.08
N ALA A 143 -12.57 6.49 -15.70
CA ALA A 143 -11.98 7.42 -16.65
C ALA A 143 -10.94 6.72 -17.53
N LEU A 144 -10.06 5.92 -16.94
CA LEU A 144 -9.07 5.14 -17.67
C LEU A 144 -9.71 4.05 -18.54
N ASP A 145 -10.70 3.31 -18.01
CA ASP A 145 -11.38 2.24 -18.76
C ASP A 145 -12.09 2.80 -20.02
N ARG A 146 -12.76 3.93 -19.86
CA ARG A 146 -13.37 4.65 -20.99
C ARG A 146 -12.30 5.08 -22.01
N TYR A 147 -11.19 5.66 -21.56
CA TYR A 147 -10.11 6.09 -22.44
C TYR A 147 -9.52 4.91 -23.23
N LEU A 148 -9.24 3.80 -22.54
CA LEU A 148 -8.74 2.57 -23.18
C LEU A 148 -9.72 2.01 -24.23
N THR A 149 -11.02 2.08 -23.94
CA THR A 149 -12.08 1.60 -24.85
C THR A 149 -12.28 2.51 -26.06
N ASP A 150 -12.33 3.82 -25.84
CA ASP A 150 -12.70 4.79 -26.88
C ASP A 150 -11.53 5.19 -27.77
N ARG A 151 -10.29 5.19 -27.23
CA ARG A 151 -9.08 5.65 -27.92
C ARG A 151 -8.18 4.53 -28.41
N ASP A 152 -8.30 3.32 -27.87
CA ASP A 152 -7.48 2.14 -28.22
C ASP A 152 -5.98 2.47 -28.28
N PRO A 153 -5.38 3.04 -27.21
CA PRO A 153 -3.99 3.48 -27.20
C PRO A 153 -3.05 2.32 -27.51
N LYS A 154 -2.00 2.57 -28.30
CA LYS A 154 -0.98 1.56 -28.66
C LYS A 154 0.27 1.68 -27.82
N THR A 155 0.50 2.85 -27.23
CA THR A 155 1.68 3.15 -26.42
C THR A 155 1.28 3.79 -25.09
N ALA A 156 1.94 3.37 -24.01
CA ALA A 156 1.76 3.95 -22.69
C ALA A 156 3.11 4.26 -22.04
N ILE A 157 3.19 5.41 -21.37
CA ILE A 157 4.30 5.72 -20.46
C ILE A 157 3.75 5.64 -19.03
N ILE A 158 4.39 4.82 -18.18
CA ILE A 158 4.11 4.76 -16.74
C ILE A 158 5.22 5.53 -16.01
N ILE A 159 4.85 6.58 -15.30
CA ILE A 159 5.79 7.37 -14.48
C ILE A 159 5.71 6.84 -13.04
N GLY A 160 6.77 6.14 -12.62
CA GLY A 160 6.88 5.46 -11.34
C GLY A 160 6.87 3.93 -11.47
N ALA A 161 7.80 3.26 -10.80
CA ALA A 161 7.94 1.81 -10.76
C ALA A 161 7.82 1.26 -9.33
N GLY A 162 6.83 1.77 -8.58
CA GLY A 162 6.34 1.19 -7.34
C GLY A 162 5.30 0.10 -7.62
N TYR A 163 4.61 -0.39 -6.58
CA TYR A 163 3.63 -1.48 -6.66
C TYR A 163 2.61 -1.27 -7.79
N VAL A 164 1.86 -0.18 -7.75
CA VAL A 164 0.81 0.12 -8.75
C VAL A 164 1.40 0.25 -10.15
N GLY A 165 2.59 0.88 -10.29
CA GLY A 165 3.25 1.02 -11.58
C GLY A 165 3.64 -0.32 -12.21
N LEU A 166 4.11 -1.27 -11.40
CA LEU A 166 4.48 -2.62 -11.85
C LEU A 166 3.24 -3.44 -12.27
N GLU A 167 2.19 -3.42 -11.44
CA GLU A 167 0.93 -4.11 -11.73
C GLU A 167 0.24 -3.54 -12.98
N MET A 168 0.30 -2.21 -13.18
CA MET A 168 -0.25 -1.58 -14.38
C MET A 168 0.60 -1.81 -15.63
N ALA A 169 1.93 -1.99 -15.50
CA ALA A 169 2.77 -2.40 -16.62
C ALA A 169 2.37 -3.79 -17.13
N GLU A 170 2.12 -4.72 -16.24
CA GLU A 170 1.55 -6.04 -16.57
C GLU A 170 0.18 -5.90 -17.24
N ALA A 171 -0.73 -5.13 -16.63
CA ALA A 171 -2.10 -4.95 -17.13
C ALA A 171 -2.14 -4.35 -18.55
N PHE A 172 -1.32 -3.34 -18.83
CA PHE A 172 -1.25 -2.73 -20.16
C PHE A 172 -0.59 -3.66 -21.18
N THR A 173 0.46 -4.39 -20.78
CA THR A 173 1.10 -5.40 -21.63
C THR A 173 0.12 -6.52 -22.00
N ALA A 174 -0.68 -7.00 -21.05
CA ALA A 174 -1.72 -8.00 -21.29
C ALA A 174 -2.80 -7.52 -22.29
N ARG A 175 -3.01 -6.20 -22.39
CA ARG A 175 -3.91 -5.56 -23.39
C ARG A 175 -3.23 -5.29 -24.73
N GLY A 176 -1.95 -5.64 -24.90
CA GLY A 176 -1.20 -5.42 -26.13
C GLY A 176 -0.72 -3.98 -26.32
N ILE A 177 -0.68 -3.18 -25.26
CA ILE A 177 -0.15 -1.81 -25.26
C ILE A 177 1.37 -1.88 -25.03
N ALA A 178 2.16 -1.21 -25.86
CA ALA A 178 3.61 -1.11 -25.66
C ALA A 178 3.92 -0.16 -24.49
N VAL A 179 4.59 -0.68 -23.46
CA VAL A 179 4.81 0.05 -22.20
C VAL A 179 6.25 0.52 -22.07
N THR A 180 6.43 1.82 -21.81
CA THR A 180 7.69 2.38 -21.30
C THR A 180 7.48 2.76 -19.82
N GLN A 181 8.28 2.20 -18.92
CA GLN A 181 8.21 2.49 -17.48
C GLN A 181 9.39 3.33 -17.04
N LEU A 182 9.13 4.52 -16.47
CA LEU A 182 10.15 5.48 -16.07
C LEU A 182 10.29 5.47 -14.54
N GLN A 183 11.53 5.27 -14.06
CA GLN A 183 11.84 5.26 -12.65
C GLN A 183 12.99 6.22 -12.33
N ARG A 184 12.76 7.14 -11.38
CA ARG A 184 13.76 8.11 -10.94
C ARG A 184 14.95 7.45 -10.22
N GLY A 185 14.68 6.40 -9.44
CA GLY A 185 15.69 5.68 -8.67
C GLY A 185 16.55 4.74 -9.51
N PRO A 186 17.57 4.15 -8.90
CA PRO A 186 18.51 3.27 -9.59
C PRO A 186 17.91 1.92 -9.97
N GLU A 187 16.77 1.55 -9.41
CA GLU A 187 16.08 0.30 -9.72
C GLU A 187 14.57 0.42 -9.47
N VAL A 188 13.78 -0.47 -10.05
CA VAL A 188 12.34 -0.59 -9.81
C VAL A 188 12.09 -1.09 -8.39
N LEU A 189 10.84 -0.93 -7.91
CA LEU A 189 10.40 -1.37 -6.58
C LEU A 189 11.39 -0.94 -5.48
N SER A 190 11.61 0.36 -5.35
CA SER A 190 12.59 0.97 -4.44
C SER A 190 12.39 0.61 -2.96
N THR A 191 11.35 -0.14 -2.62
CA THR A 191 11.14 -0.74 -1.30
C THR A 191 11.98 -1.99 -1.08
N LEU A 192 12.57 -2.57 -2.12
CA LEU A 192 13.60 -3.62 -2.05
C LEU A 192 15.00 -3.03 -2.20
N ASP A 193 16.01 -3.80 -1.80
CA ASP A 193 17.39 -3.51 -2.15
C ASP A 193 17.60 -3.69 -3.66
N PRO A 194 18.49 -2.90 -4.32
CA PRO A 194 18.61 -2.88 -5.76
C PRO A 194 18.89 -4.26 -6.40
N GLU A 195 19.62 -5.14 -5.71
CA GLU A 195 19.92 -6.49 -6.23
C GLU A 195 18.66 -7.36 -6.41
N LEU A 196 17.64 -7.17 -5.56
CA LEU A 196 16.37 -7.86 -5.69
C LEU A 196 15.43 -7.11 -6.63
N GLY A 197 15.48 -5.78 -6.65
CA GLY A 197 14.79 -4.95 -7.64
C GLY A 197 15.19 -5.31 -9.08
N ALA A 198 16.46 -5.62 -9.30
CA ALA A 198 16.96 -6.04 -10.61
C ALA A 198 16.31 -7.35 -11.12
N LEU A 199 15.89 -8.25 -10.25
CA LEU A 199 15.13 -9.44 -10.64
C LEU A 199 13.73 -9.08 -11.17
N VAL A 200 13.08 -8.11 -10.55
CA VAL A 200 11.78 -7.57 -11.00
C VAL A 200 11.94 -6.82 -12.31
N HIS A 201 13.01 -6.04 -12.47
CA HIS A 201 13.35 -5.34 -13.71
C HIS A 201 13.56 -6.34 -14.88
N ALA A 202 14.29 -7.41 -14.62
CA ALA A 202 14.52 -8.45 -15.61
C ALA A 202 13.22 -9.12 -16.06
N GLU A 203 12.28 -9.37 -15.13
CA GLU A 203 10.97 -9.94 -15.44
C GLU A 203 10.14 -9.00 -16.33
N LEU A 204 10.08 -7.71 -16.00
CA LEU A 204 9.41 -6.69 -16.83
C LEU A 204 9.99 -6.66 -18.26
N SER A 205 11.33 -6.64 -18.37
CA SER A 205 12.02 -6.59 -19.64
C SER A 205 11.79 -7.85 -20.47
N ALA A 206 11.75 -9.03 -19.84
CA ALA A 206 11.43 -10.30 -20.48
C ALA A 206 10.02 -10.33 -21.09
N HIS A 207 9.10 -9.52 -20.55
CA HIS A 207 7.74 -9.36 -21.06
C HIS A 207 7.57 -8.14 -21.99
N GLY A 208 8.69 -7.52 -22.42
CA GLY A 208 8.69 -6.46 -23.43
C GLY A 208 8.44 -5.04 -22.90
N VAL A 209 8.47 -4.84 -21.58
CA VAL A 209 8.39 -3.50 -20.97
C VAL A 209 9.75 -2.80 -21.13
N ASP A 210 9.76 -1.59 -21.72
CA ASP A 210 10.94 -0.72 -21.78
C ASP A 210 11.14 -0.01 -20.44
N VAL A 211 11.95 -0.59 -19.56
CA VAL A 211 12.21 -0.06 -18.22
C VAL A 211 13.41 0.89 -18.24
N ARG A 212 13.19 2.14 -17.84
CA ARG A 212 14.22 3.18 -17.76
C ARG A 212 14.40 3.67 -16.34
N VAL A 213 15.42 3.19 -15.68
CA VAL A 213 15.84 3.63 -14.33
C VAL A 213 16.71 4.88 -14.40
N ASN A 214 16.97 5.54 -13.28
CA ASN A 214 17.69 6.81 -13.19
C ASN A 214 17.11 7.90 -14.12
N THR A 215 15.81 7.82 -14.40
CA THR A 215 15.12 8.67 -15.36
C THR A 215 14.13 9.58 -14.64
N THR A 216 14.49 10.86 -14.50
CA THR A 216 13.66 11.86 -13.81
C THR A 216 12.77 12.58 -14.80
N VAL A 217 11.45 12.45 -14.65
CA VAL A 217 10.48 13.24 -15.40
C VAL A 217 10.32 14.61 -14.72
N THR A 218 10.32 15.68 -15.53
CA THR A 218 10.17 17.06 -15.05
C THR A 218 8.96 17.78 -15.62
N HIS A 219 8.46 17.31 -16.76
CA HIS A 219 7.33 17.95 -17.44
C HIS A 219 6.53 16.96 -18.28
N VAL A 220 5.23 17.20 -18.38
CA VAL A 220 4.32 16.52 -19.33
C VAL A 220 3.50 17.57 -20.05
N GLU A 221 3.40 17.45 -21.36
CA GLU A 221 2.59 18.36 -22.18
C GLU A 221 1.79 17.62 -23.24
N LYS A 222 0.75 18.30 -23.75
CA LYS A 222 -0.07 17.80 -24.86
C LYS A 222 0.67 17.99 -26.17
N ALA A 223 0.68 16.94 -27.00
CA ALA A 223 1.21 16.95 -28.36
C ALA A 223 0.06 17.06 -29.40
N ALA A 224 0.42 17.07 -30.68
CA ALA A 224 -0.57 16.99 -31.74
C ALA A 224 -1.39 15.68 -31.67
N THR A 225 -0.73 14.60 -31.27
CA THR A 225 -1.35 13.31 -30.94
C THR A 225 -0.74 12.81 -29.62
N GLY A 226 -1.61 12.49 -28.62
CA GLY A 226 -1.17 12.01 -27.32
C GLY A 226 -0.42 13.03 -26.47
N LEU A 227 0.53 12.56 -25.70
CA LEU A 227 1.28 13.34 -24.72
C LEU A 227 2.80 13.18 -24.96
N VAL A 228 3.58 14.19 -24.54
CA VAL A 228 5.05 14.12 -24.48
C VAL A 228 5.50 14.22 -23.02
N VAL A 229 6.30 13.26 -22.58
CA VAL A 229 6.93 13.20 -21.27
C VAL A 229 8.39 13.61 -21.43
N MET A 230 8.82 14.58 -20.64
CA MET A 230 10.14 15.19 -20.75
C MET A 230 10.93 15.11 -19.44
N GLY A 231 12.24 15.01 -19.61
CA GLY A 231 13.21 15.10 -18.54
C GLY A 231 14.61 15.40 -19.09
N PRO A 232 15.64 15.48 -18.23
CA PRO A 232 16.99 15.76 -18.67
C PRO A 232 17.47 14.75 -19.72
N GLY A 233 17.67 15.23 -20.93
CA GLY A 233 18.21 14.43 -22.03
C GLY A 233 17.21 13.51 -22.76
N PHE A 234 15.91 13.62 -22.51
CA PHE A 234 14.92 12.82 -23.23
C PHE A 234 13.57 13.54 -23.43
N ASN A 235 12.90 13.21 -24.51
CA ASN A 235 11.50 13.48 -24.81
C ASN A 235 10.89 12.21 -25.35
N LEU A 236 9.78 11.75 -24.76
CA LEU A 236 9.10 10.52 -25.13
C LEU A 236 7.62 10.81 -25.37
N ALA A 237 7.13 10.38 -26.52
CA ALA A 237 5.71 10.50 -26.86
C ALA A 237 4.98 9.19 -26.55
N ALA A 238 3.73 9.31 -26.10
CA ALA A 238 2.82 8.17 -25.93
C ALA A 238 1.37 8.59 -26.10
N ASP A 239 0.51 7.62 -26.39
CA ASP A 239 -0.94 7.83 -26.47
C ASP A 239 -1.54 8.03 -25.08
N LEU A 240 -0.93 7.39 -24.07
CA LEU A 240 -1.38 7.38 -22.68
C LEU A 240 -0.20 7.58 -21.73
N VAL A 241 -0.39 8.39 -20.69
CA VAL A 241 0.54 8.57 -19.57
C VAL A 241 -0.18 8.22 -18.27
N LEU A 242 0.38 7.28 -17.50
CA LEU A 242 -0.07 6.92 -16.17
C LEU A 242 0.89 7.45 -15.11
N LEU A 243 0.41 8.31 -14.22
CA LEU A 243 1.20 8.91 -13.14
C LEU A 243 0.96 8.15 -11.83
N VAL A 244 1.99 7.43 -11.35
CA VAL A 244 1.94 6.59 -10.12
C VAL A 244 3.22 6.76 -9.28
N VAL A 245 3.54 8.01 -8.97
CA VAL A 245 4.79 8.43 -8.28
C VAL A 245 4.67 8.48 -6.75
N GLY A 246 3.63 7.87 -6.20
CA GLY A 246 3.35 7.80 -4.78
C GLY A 246 2.16 8.66 -4.36
N VAL A 247 1.96 8.74 -3.06
CA VAL A 247 0.82 9.44 -2.44
C VAL A 247 1.29 10.40 -1.35
N ARG A 248 0.45 11.39 -1.03
CA ARG A 248 0.59 12.27 0.12
C ARG A 248 -0.65 12.14 1.03
N PRO A 249 -0.50 12.26 2.35
CA PRO A 249 -1.64 12.14 3.25
C PRO A 249 -2.67 13.26 3.01
N ASN A 250 -3.96 12.91 3.04
CA ASN A 250 -5.06 13.86 2.89
C ASN A 250 -5.49 14.38 4.25
N THR A 251 -4.75 15.38 4.76
CA THR A 251 -4.86 15.88 6.14
C THR A 251 -5.55 17.22 6.28
N ASP A 252 -5.84 17.92 5.18
CA ASP A 252 -6.32 19.30 5.20
C ASP A 252 -7.54 19.52 6.10
N LEU A 253 -8.48 18.58 6.11
CA LEU A 253 -9.68 18.65 6.95
C LEU A 253 -9.33 18.67 8.45
N LEU A 254 -8.43 17.79 8.89
CA LEU A 254 -8.01 17.68 10.29
C LEU A 254 -7.06 18.82 10.69
N VAL A 255 -6.17 19.26 9.80
CA VAL A 255 -5.26 20.37 10.06
C VAL A 255 -6.03 21.68 10.26
N ARG A 256 -7.05 21.95 9.44
CA ARG A 256 -7.94 23.13 9.66
C ARG A 256 -8.68 23.03 10.98
N ALA A 257 -9.05 21.83 11.44
CA ALA A 257 -9.66 21.62 12.75
C ALA A 257 -8.68 21.72 13.92
N GLY A 258 -7.37 21.89 13.67
CA GLY A 258 -6.32 22.07 14.68
C GLY A 258 -5.50 20.82 15.00
N ALA A 259 -5.61 19.73 14.24
CA ALA A 259 -4.75 18.56 14.42
C ALA A 259 -3.30 18.83 14.04
N ARG A 260 -2.38 18.20 14.75
CA ARG A 260 -0.94 18.30 14.48
C ARG A 260 -0.51 17.25 13.47
N THR A 261 0.50 17.56 12.66
CA THR A 261 1.13 16.65 11.71
C THR A 261 2.54 16.25 12.12
N GLY A 262 2.99 15.08 11.67
CA GLY A 262 4.30 14.51 11.93
C GLY A 262 4.98 13.98 10.68
N ALA A 263 5.50 12.77 10.72
CA ALA A 263 6.23 12.15 9.62
C ALA A 263 5.42 12.18 8.31
N GLY A 264 6.07 12.62 7.21
CA GLY A 264 5.46 12.72 5.89
C GLY A 264 4.28 13.70 5.77
N GLY A 265 4.03 14.56 6.77
CA GLY A 265 2.87 15.45 6.82
C GLY A 265 1.57 14.77 7.28
N ALA A 266 1.64 13.51 7.71
CA ALA A 266 0.50 12.75 8.23
C ALA A 266 0.08 13.25 9.62
N VAL A 267 -1.21 13.13 9.95
CA VAL A 267 -1.73 13.53 11.26
C VAL A 267 -1.15 12.66 12.37
N ILE A 268 -0.72 13.30 13.46
CA ILE A 268 -0.24 12.60 14.66
C ILE A 268 -1.45 12.00 15.39
N VAL A 269 -1.38 10.70 15.63
CA VAL A 269 -2.31 9.95 16.48
C VAL A 269 -1.54 9.14 17.51
N ASP A 270 -2.17 8.89 18.67
CA ASP A 270 -1.64 7.95 19.64
C ASP A 270 -1.94 6.48 19.25
N GLU A 271 -1.49 5.51 20.06
CA GLU A 271 -1.78 4.08 19.82
C GLU A 271 -3.28 3.73 19.87
N ALA A 272 -4.10 4.59 20.46
CA ALA A 272 -5.56 4.47 20.50
C ALA A 272 -6.24 5.20 19.32
N MET A 273 -5.48 5.71 18.35
CA MET A 273 -5.93 6.46 17.17
C MET A 273 -6.57 7.82 17.50
N ARG A 274 -6.27 8.42 18.66
CA ARG A 274 -6.74 9.75 19.04
C ARG A 274 -5.86 10.83 18.39
N THR A 275 -6.48 11.86 17.82
CA THR A 275 -5.79 12.98 17.15
C THR A 275 -5.29 14.07 18.11
N GLY A 276 -5.68 13.98 19.40
CA GLY A 276 -5.53 15.05 20.37
C GLY A 276 -6.65 16.11 20.31
N LEU A 277 -7.53 16.07 19.31
CA LEU A 277 -8.78 16.82 19.29
C LEU A 277 -9.85 16.05 20.06
N PRO A 278 -10.64 16.71 20.95
CA PRO A 278 -11.69 16.03 21.71
C PRO A 278 -12.69 15.33 20.78
N HIS A 279 -13.00 14.06 21.05
CA HIS A 279 -13.98 13.27 20.30
C HIS A 279 -13.65 13.04 18.81
N VAL A 280 -12.35 13.18 18.44
CA VAL A 280 -11.90 12.98 17.05
C VAL A 280 -10.76 11.97 16.99
N TYR A 281 -10.99 10.89 16.30
CA TYR A 281 -10.04 9.84 15.95
C TYR A 281 -9.67 9.94 14.48
N SER A 282 -8.52 9.39 14.11
CA SER A 282 -8.15 9.27 12.69
C SER A 282 -7.37 7.99 12.45
N ALA A 283 -7.51 7.42 11.26
CA ALA A 283 -6.90 6.14 10.90
C ALA A 283 -6.64 6.04 9.39
N GLY A 284 -5.73 5.15 9.00
CA GLY A 284 -5.37 4.85 7.61
C GLY A 284 -4.29 5.78 7.06
N ASP A 285 -4.26 5.97 5.76
CA ASP A 285 -3.17 6.63 5.04
C ASP A 285 -3.07 8.15 5.28
N GLY A 286 -3.99 8.71 6.07
CA GLY A 286 -3.93 10.11 6.52
C GLY A 286 -3.13 10.32 7.81
N VAL A 287 -2.74 9.26 8.53
CA VAL A 287 -2.10 9.35 9.85
C VAL A 287 -0.71 8.74 9.88
N ILE A 288 0.07 9.10 10.90
CA ILE A 288 1.33 8.41 11.19
C ILE A 288 1.06 6.94 11.51
N THR A 289 2.06 6.10 11.23
CA THR A 289 2.05 4.69 11.61
C THR A 289 3.15 4.44 12.63
N HIS A 290 2.82 3.77 13.73
CA HIS A 290 3.82 3.24 14.64
C HIS A 290 4.45 1.98 14.02
N HIS A 291 5.69 2.10 13.53
CA HIS A 291 6.46 0.97 13.06
C HIS A 291 7.27 0.37 14.21
N ARG A 292 7.20 -0.95 14.42
CA ARG A 292 7.76 -1.63 15.59
C ARG A 292 9.29 -1.46 15.77
N LEU A 293 10.00 -1.18 14.68
CA LEU A 293 11.46 -0.96 14.71
C LEU A 293 11.86 0.51 14.54
N LEU A 294 11.02 1.35 13.89
CA LEU A 294 11.34 2.74 13.59
C LEU A 294 10.64 3.74 14.51
N GLY A 295 9.61 3.29 15.26
CA GLY A 295 8.71 4.21 15.95
C GLY A 295 7.77 4.90 14.97
N GLU A 296 7.57 6.20 15.12
CA GLU A 296 6.66 6.98 14.26
C GLU A 296 7.21 7.12 12.84
N THR A 297 6.38 6.75 11.86
CA THR A 297 6.69 6.84 10.43
C THR A 297 5.42 7.10 9.61
N TYR A 298 5.58 7.37 8.33
CA TYR A 298 4.47 7.38 7.37
C TYR A 298 4.54 6.12 6.51
N LEU A 299 3.49 5.29 6.57
CA LEU A 299 3.43 4.00 5.90
C LEU A 299 2.00 3.72 5.41
N PRO A 300 1.62 4.23 4.22
CA PRO A 300 0.28 4.08 3.66
C PRO A 300 0.09 2.64 3.13
N LEU A 301 -0.56 1.80 3.93
CA LEU A 301 -0.83 0.39 3.62
C LEU A 301 -2.25 0.01 4.04
N GLY A 302 -3.02 -0.60 3.14
CA GLY A 302 -4.39 -1.03 3.40
C GLY A 302 -4.51 -1.97 4.62
N THR A 303 -3.58 -2.91 4.80
CA THR A 303 -3.55 -3.80 5.97
C THR A 303 -3.37 -3.06 7.29
N THR A 304 -2.63 -1.96 7.28
CA THR A 304 -2.46 -1.05 8.43
C THR A 304 -3.74 -0.23 8.64
N ALA A 305 -4.31 0.32 7.57
CA ALA A 305 -5.52 1.12 7.60
C ALA A 305 -6.70 0.36 8.21
N HIS A 306 -6.90 -0.91 7.83
CA HIS A 306 -7.93 -1.77 8.43
C HIS A 306 -7.76 -1.93 9.95
N LYS A 307 -6.55 -2.20 10.43
CA LYS A 307 -6.27 -2.41 11.85
C LYS A 307 -6.43 -1.12 12.65
N GLN A 308 -5.93 -0.01 12.13
CA GLN A 308 -6.09 1.31 12.75
C GLN A 308 -7.57 1.71 12.79
N GLY A 309 -8.35 1.47 11.73
CA GLY A 309 -9.78 1.71 11.68
C GLY A 309 -10.53 0.95 12.77
N ARG A 310 -10.24 -0.35 12.95
CA ARG A 310 -10.85 -1.15 14.04
C ARG A 310 -10.53 -0.58 15.42
N VAL A 311 -9.30 -0.15 15.68
CA VAL A 311 -8.89 0.48 16.94
C VAL A 311 -9.65 1.80 17.16
N ALA A 312 -9.73 2.65 16.12
CA ALA A 312 -10.47 3.91 16.20
C ALA A 312 -11.96 3.69 16.49
N GLY A 313 -12.61 2.74 15.80
CA GLY A 313 -14.02 2.43 15.98
C GLY A 313 -14.34 1.87 17.37
N GLU A 314 -13.47 1.01 17.93
CA GLU A 314 -13.62 0.49 19.29
C GLU A 314 -13.46 1.60 20.35
N ASN A 315 -12.43 2.44 20.19
CA ASN A 315 -12.16 3.50 21.16
C ASN A 315 -13.17 4.65 21.10
N ALA A 316 -13.78 4.89 19.95
CA ALA A 316 -14.90 5.82 19.81
C ALA A 316 -16.14 5.40 20.63
N LEU A 317 -16.25 4.12 21.02
CA LEU A 317 -17.28 3.61 21.92
C LEU A 317 -16.80 3.47 23.38
N GLY A 318 -15.68 4.09 23.73
CA GLY A 318 -15.12 4.03 25.07
C GLY A 318 -14.27 2.80 25.38
N GLY A 319 -13.84 2.06 24.35
CA GLY A 319 -12.89 0.95 24.49
C GLY A 319 -11.47 1.39 24.84
N ASP A 320 -10.58 0.42 25.04
CA ASP A 320 -9.14 0.62 25.31
C ASP A 320 -8.27 -0.20 24.34
N ALA A 321 -8.65 -0.26 23.08
CA ALA A 321 -7.87 -0.93 22.04
C ALA A 321 -6.61 -0.13 21.68
N ARG A 322 -5.54 -0.84 21.34
CA ARG A 322 -4.27 -0.24 20.94
C ARG A 322 -3.78 -0.82 19.63
N PHE A 323 -3.30 0.03 18.76
CA PHE A 323 -2.65 -0.40 17.54
C PHE A 323 -1.29 -1.03 17.88
N ALA A 324 -1.15 -2.32 17.61
CA ALA A 324 0.05 -3.10 17.97
C ALA A 324 1.29 -2.75 17.14
N GLY A 325 1.18 -1.82 16.21
CA GLY A 325 2.25 -1.44 15.30
C GLY A 325 2.29 -2.26 14.00
N SER A 326 3.12 -1.80 13.07
CA SER A 326 3.36 -2.43 11.77
C SER A 326 4.84 -2.80 11.64
N VAL A 327 5.15 -3.80 10.83
CA VAL A 327 6.51 -4.14 10.39
C VAL A 327 6.70 -3.88 8.89
N GLY A 328 5.73 -3.21 8.24
CA GLY A 328 5.82 -2.80 6.84
C GLY A 328 5.83 -3.95 5.84
N THR A 329 5.09 -5.03 6.12
CA THR A 329 5.02 -6.19 5.24
C THR A 329 4.26 -5.86 3.95
N GLN A 330 4.85 -6.20 2.80
CA GLN A 330 4.35 -5.90 1.47
C GLN A 330 4.65 -7.06 0.52
N VAL A 331 3.81 -7.24 -0.49
CA VAL A 331 3.98 -8.21 -1.56
C VAL A 331 3.38 -7.67 -2.86
N VAL A 332 3.97 -8.01 -3.99
CA VAL A 332 3.47 -7.72 -5.33
C VAL A 332 3.70 -8.91 -6.25
N LYS A 333 2.73 -9.15 -7.14
CA LYS A 333 2.88 -10.01 -8.31
C LYS A 333 3.25 -9.12 -9.50
N VAL A 334 4.24 -9.56 -10.28
CA VAL A 334 4.64 -8.92 -11.53
C VAL A 334 4.85 -10.04 -12.54
N PHE A 335 3.92 -10.23 -13.44
CA PHE A 335 3.83 -11.40 -14.33
C PHE A 335 3.93 -12.72 -13.53
N GLU A 336 4.95 -13.53 -13.76
CA GLU A 336 5.16 -14.79 -13.06
C GLU A 336 6.05 -14.65 -11.81
N LEU A 337 6.45 -13.42 -11.46
CA LEU A 337 7.31 -13.16 -10.33
C LEU A 337 6.51 -12.61 -9.14
N VAL A 338 6.88 -13.03 -7.93
CA VAL A 338 6.37 -12.49 -6.66
C VAL A 338 7.53 -11.87 -5.91
N ALA A 339 7.42 -10.60 -5.59
CA ALA A 339 8.38 -9.86 -4.79
C ALA A 339 7.74 -9.42 -3.48
N SER A 340 8.42 -9.64 -2.36
CA SER A 340 7.89 -9.35 -1.04
C SER A 340 8.97 -8.85 -0.08
N ARG A 341 8.52 -8.12 0.95
CA ARG A 341 9.40 -7.63 2.01
C ARG A 341 8.67 -7.51 3.35
N THR A 342 9.45 -7.50 4.42
CA THR A 342 8.99 -7.12 5.77
C THR A 342 10.16 -6.55 6.57
N GLY A 343 9.89 -5.66 7.51
CA GLY A 343 10.92 -4.99 8.31
C GLY A 343 11.75 -3.98 7.50
N LEU A 344 13.03 -3.89 7.80
CA LEU A 344 13.94 -2.86 7.32
C LEU A 344 14.94 -3.41 6.31
N ARG A 345 15.28 -2.59 5.31
CA ARG A 345 16.47 -2.78 4.48
C ARG A 345 17.71 -2.29 5.25
N ASP A 346 18.89 -2.57 4.72
CA ASP A 346 20.16 -2.15 5.33
C ASP A 346 20.21 -0.65 5.60
N LEU A 347 19.82 0.17 4.60
CA LEU A 347 19.84 1.63 4.73
C LEU A 347 18.85 2.13 5.78
N ASP A 348 17.65 1.57 5.80
CA ASP A 348 16.59 1.94 6.76
C ASP A 348 17.02 1.57 8.19
N ALA A 349 17.60 0.39 8.37
CA ALA A 349 18.09 -0.11 9.65
C ALA A 349 19.28 0.72 10.17
N ALA A 350 20.23 1.06 9.29
CA ALA A 350 21.36 1.92 9.65
C ALA A 350 20.90 3.31 10.06
N ALA A 351 19.95 3.91 9.33
CA ALA A 351 19.37 5.20 9.66
C ALA A 351 18.63 5.18 11.01
N ALA A 352 18.07 4.03 11.41
CA ALA A 352 17.41 3.81 12.70
C ALA A 352 18.38 3.49 13.84
N GLY A 353 19.71 3.48 13.61
CA GLY A 353 20.74 3.28 14.65
C GLY A 353 21.06 1.82 14.94
N PHE A 354 20.56 0.87 14.16
CA PHE A 354 21.00 -0.53 14.20
C PHE A 354 22.36 -0.70 13.53
N SER A 355 22.97 -1.87 13.71
CA SER A 355 24.21 -2.27 13.01
C SER A 355 23.86 -3.41 12.02
N PRO A 356 23.18 -3.07 10.88
CA PRO A 356 22.67 -4.08 10.00
C PRO A 356 23.78 -4.84 9.26
N VAL A 357 23.58 -6.13 9.13
CA VAL A 357 24.32 -6.99 8.21
C VAL A 357 23.31 -7.82 7.45
N SER A 358 23.47 -7.91 6.13
CA SER A 358 22.58 -8.69 5.29
C SER A 358 23.30 -9.83 4.60
N THR A 359 22.56 -10.90 4.36
CA THR A 359 23.02 -12.06 3.59
C THR A 359 21.93 -12.49 2.62
N THR A 360 22.30 -12.67 1.37
CA THR A 360 21.41 -13.20 0.33
C THR A 360 21.68 -14.69 0.17
N ALA A 361 20.62 -15.49 0.15
CA ALA A 361 20.64 -16.92 -0.12
C ALA A 361 19.62 -17.29 -1.19
N VAL A 362 19.86 -18.38 -1.90
CA VAL A 362 18.90 -18.98 -2.81
C VAL A 362 18.61 -20.38 -2.29
N ALA A 363 17.31 -20.70 -2.22
CA ALA A 363 16.85 -22.01 -1.78
C ALA A 363 15.63 -22.42 -2.62
N ASP A 364 15.47 -23.72 -2.85
CA ASP A 364 14.29 -24.23 -3.53
C ASP A 364 13.07 -24.10 -2.60
N ASP A 365 11.91 -23.85 -3.19
CA ASP A 365 10.62 -23.74 -2.49
C ASP A 365 10.18 -25.08 -1.86
N HIS A 366 10.56 -26.19 -2.50
CA HIS A 366 10.35 -27.56 -2.02
C HIS A 366 11.52 -28.47 -2.44
N LYS A 367 11.41 -29.77 -2.20
CA LYS A 367 12.50 -30.71 -2.51
C LYS A 367 12.83 -30.76 -4.00
N ALA A 368 14.10 -30.48 -4.36
CA ALA A 368 14.59 -30.46 -5.74
C ALA A 368 14.34 -31.75 -6.54
N TYR A 369 14.23 -32.91 -5.87
CA TYR A 369 13.88 -34.17 -6.53
C TYR A 369 12.38 -34.30 -6.85
N TYR A 370 11.52 -33.48 -6.23
CA TYR A 370 10.10 -33.43 -6.57
C TYR A 370 9.88 -32.48 -7.75
N PRO A 371 9.03 -32.86 -8.73
CA PRO A 371 8.87 -32.05 -9.94
C PRO A 371 8.37 -30.64 -9.68
N GLY A 372 8.93 -29.65 -10.39
CA GLY A 372 8.45 -28.27 -10.37
C GLY A 372 9.13 -27.38 -9.33
N ALA A 373 10.15 -27.86 -8.62
CA ALA A 373 10.89 -27.04 -7.66
C ALA A 373 11.46 -25.78 -8.33
N GLN A 374 11.28 -24.64 -7.68
CA GLN A 374 11.72 -23.32 -8.16
C GLN A 374 12.53 -22.60 -7.07
N PRO A 375 13.56 -21.86 -7.47
CA PRO A 375 14.37 -21.11 -6.53
C PRO A 375 13.64 -19.88 -5.99
N ILE A 376 13.86 -19.58 -4.70
CA ILE A 376 13.48 -18.34 -4.05
C ILE A 376 14.78 -17.64 -3.63
N THR A 377 14.96 -16.39 -4.05
CA THR A 377 16.03 -15.53 -3.56
C THR A 377 15.55 -14.82 -2.31
N ILE A 378 16.28 -14.99 -1.20
CA ILE A 378 15.93 -14.43 0.11
C ILE A 378 17.12 -13.64 0.64
N ARG A 379 16.89 -12.35 0.94
CA ARG A 379 17.84 -11.50 1.64
C ARG A 379 17.34 -11.28 3.06
N VAL A 380 18.15 -11.67 4.05
CA VAL A 380 17.88 -11.49 5.49
C VAL A 380 18.77 -10.38 6.02
N THR A 381 18.18 -9.41 6.71
CA THR A 381 18.88 -8.34 7.43
C THR A 381 18.76 -8.59 8.94
N GLY A 382 19.87 -8.66 9.63
CA GLY A 382 19.95 -8.81 11.10
C GLY A 382 20.87 -7.76 11.72
N ASP A 383 20.65 -7.46 13.00
CA ASP A 383 21.56 -6.61 13.78
C ASP A 383 22.78 -7.41 14.23
N SER A 384 23.97 -7.00 13.80
CA SER A 384 25.21 -7.71 14.11
C SER A 384 25.57 -7.70 15.60
N ARG A 385 25.04 -6.76 16.39
CA ARG A 385 25.31 -6.65 17.83
C ARG A 385 24.44 -7.56 18.69
N THR A 386 23.17 -7.72 18.29
CA THR A 386 22.15 -8.41 19.10
C THR A 386 21.65 -9.69 18.47
N GLY A 387 21.92 -9.89 17.17
CA GLY A 387 21.33 -10.96 16.38
C GLY A 387 19.83 -10.76 16.05
N LEU A 388 19.23 -9.63 16.45
CA LEU A 388 17.82 -9.35 16.21
C LEU A 388 17.53 -9.37 14.71
N LEU A 389 16.44 -10.04 14.30
CA LEU A 389 15.93 -9.95 12.94
C LEU A 389 15.44 -8.51 12.69
N LEU A 390 15.94 -7.86 11.66
CA LEU A 390 15.54 -6.50 11.29
C LEU A 390 14.66 -6.47 10.03
N GLY A 391 14.84 -7.41 9.12
CA GLY A 391 14.03 -7.48 7.91
C GLY A 391 14.34 -8.68 7.03
N ALA A 392 13.46 -8.90 6.07
CA ALA A 392 13.63 -9.89 5.01
C ALA A 392 12.99 -9.41 3.71
N GLN A 393 13.60 -9.77 2.60
CA GLN A 393 13.15 -9.50 1.24
C GLN A 393 13.21 -10.81 0.44
N LEU A 394 12.16 -11.14 -0.28
CA LEU A 394 12.05 -12.41 -0.99
C LEU A 394 11.57 -12.14 -2.43
N VAL A 395 12.19 -12.84 -3.38
CA VAL A 395 11.75 -12.86 -4.78
C VAL A 395 11.74 -14.31 -5.25
N GLY A 396 10.60 -14.75 -5.79
CA GLY A 396 10.40 -16.10 -6.31
C GLY A 396 9.30 -16.14 -7.36
N ARG A 397 9.11 -17.28 -8.01
CA ARG A 397 8.04 -17.46 -8.99
C ARG A 397 6.67 -17.58 -8.32
N LEU A 398 5.61 -17.27 -9.04
CA LEU A 398 4.24 -17.55 -8.63
C LEU A 398 4.10 -19.05 -8.33
N GLY A 399 3.51 -19.40 -7.20
CA GLY A 399 3.39 -20.79 -6.73
C GLY A 399 4.51 -21.25 -5.78
N THR A 400 5.58 -20.47 -5.62
CA THR A 400 6.66 -20.80 -4.65
C THR A 400 6.33 -20.41 -3.20
N GLU A 401 5.11 -20.01 -2.91
CA GLU A 401 4.66 -19.57 -1.57
C GLU A 401 5.50 -18.41 -0.97
N THR A 402 6.17 -17.62 -1.83
CA THR A 402 6.98 -16.45 -1.43
C THR A 402 6.19 -15.49 -0.54
N ALA A 403 4.90 -15.24 -0.85
CA ALA A 403 4.02 -14.40 -0.06
C ALA A 403 3.74 -14.95 1.34
N LYS A 404 3.72 -16.29 1.52
CA LYS A 404 3.50 -16.91 2.83
C LYS A 404 4.80 -17.06 3.62
N ARG A 405 5.93 -17.16 2.94
CA ARG A 405 7.24 -17.16 3.59
C ARG A 405 7.62 -15.78 4.14
N VAL A 406 7.25 -14.68 3.48
CA VAL A 406 7.43 -13.34 4.07
C VAL A 406 6.57 -13.14 5.33
N ASP A 407 5.38 -13.76 5.41
CA ASP A 407 4.53 -13.73 6.60
C ASP A 407 5.20 -14.44 7.80
N THR A 408 6.01 -15.48 7.56
CA THR A 408 6.83 -16.12 8.60
C THR A 408 7.86 -15.13 9.18
N PHE A 409 8.58 -14.41 8.32
CA PHE A 409 9.49 -13.35 8.76
C PHE A 409 8.76 -12.20 9.45
N ALA A 410 7.59 -11.80 8.95
CA ALA A 410 6.78 -10.75 9.57
C ALA A 410 6.33 -11.16 11.00
N THR A 411 5.94 -12.42 11.18
CA THR A 411 5.59 -12.99 12.49
C THR A 411 6.80 -12.98 13.43
N ALA A 412 7.96 -13.39 12.94
CA ALA A 412 9.20 -13.38 13.70
C ALA A 412 9.62 -11.96 14.12
N LEU A 413 9.52 -10.98 13.20
CA LEU A 413 9.74 -9.56 13.50
C LEU A 413 8.76 -9.03 14.54
N PHE A 414 7.49 -9.37 14.40
CA PHE A 414 6.45 -8.96 15.34
C PHE A 414 6.70 -9.53 16.74
N ALA A 415 7.20 -10.76 16.82
CA ALA A 415 7.58 -11.42 18.07
C ALA A 415 8.97 -11.01 18.62
N GLY A 416 9.75 -10.20 17.89
CA GLY A 416 11.08 -9.77 18.29
C GLY A 416 12.12 -10.89 18.31
N LEU A 417 12.03 -11.85 17.38
CA LEU A 417 12.97 -12.97 17.29
C LEU A 417 14.32 -12.51 16.75
N THR A 418 15.38 -13.24 17.16
CA THR A 418 16.69 -13.16 16.51
C THR A 418 16.69 -13.96 15.20
N VAL A 419 17.67 -13.69 14.32
CA VAL A 419 17.84 -14.48 13.08
C VAL A 419 18.08 -15.96 13.39
N ALA A 420 18.85 -16.27 14.46
CA ALA A 420 19.04 -17.64 14.93
C ALA A 420 17.72 -18.26 15.42
N GLY A 421 16.90 -17.50 16.18
CA GLY A 421 15.59 -17.97 16.64
C GLY A 421 14.62 -18.31 15.49
N VAL A 422 14.71 -17.60 14.37
CA VAL A 422 13.93 -17.96 13.17
C VAL A 422 14.41 -19.27 12.54
N SER A 423 15.73 -19.53 12.59
CA SER A 423 16.29 -20.81 12.12
C SER A 423 15.79 -22.02 12.95
N ASP A 424 15.42 -21.79 14.20
CA ASP A 424 15.00 -22.84 15.14
C ASP A 424 13.48 -23.09 15.14
N LEU A 425 12.72 -22.36 14.31
CA LEU A 425 11.27 -22.56 14.20
C LEU A 425 10.94 -23.98 13.71
N ASP A 426 9.92 -24.60 14.34
CA ASP A 426 9.35 -25.86 13.87
C ASP A 426 8.36 -25.58 12.72
N LEU A 427 8.87 -25.64 11.48
CA LEU A 427 8.09 -25.40 10.27
C LEU A 427 7.63 -26.72 9.64
N SER A 428 6.45 -26.72 9.06
CA SER A 428 5.85 -27.90 8.43
C SER A 428 6.66 -28.36 7.20
N TYR A 429 6.69 -29.66 6.98
CA TYR A 429 7.39 -30.29 5.88
C TYR A 429 6.62 -31.45 5.26
N THR A 430 6.60 -31.48 3.93
CA THR A 430 6.40 -32.65 3.09
C THR A 430 7.07 -32.39 1.74
N PRO A 431 7.63 -33.41 1.03
CA PRO A 431 8.43 -33.18 -0.17
C PRO A 431 7.81 -32.28 -1.26
N PRO A 432 6.51 -32.34 -1.54
CA PRO A 432 5.87 -31.48 -2.54
C PRO A 432 5.68 -30.01 -2.13
N LEU A 433 5.73 -29.69 -0.82
CA LEU A 433 5.35 -28.38 -0.28
C LEU A 433 6.48 -27.65 0.45
N GLY A 434 7.61 -28.31 0.66
CA GLY A 434 8.72 -27.72 1.40
C GLY A 434 9.95 -28.62 1.49
N SER A 435 10.85 -28.25 2.37
CA SER A 435 12.06 -28.99 2.73
C SER A 435 12.15 -29.11 4.27
N PRO A 436 12.79 -30.13 4.84
CA PRO A 436 13.05 -30.19 6.30
C PRO A 436 13.75 -28.95 6.85
N TRP A 437 14.52 -28.28 6.01
CA TRP A 437 14.99 -26.91 6.20
C TRP A 437 14.28 -26.05 5.16
N ASP A 438 13.20 -25.35 5.57
CA ASP A 438 12.49 -24.44 4.70
C ASP A 438 13.41 -23.32 4.17
N ALA A 439 13.08 -22.73 3.03
CA ALA A 439 13.84 -21.63 2.45
C ALA A 439 14.09 -20.48 3.44
N VAL A 440 13.15 -20.22 4.36
CA VAL A 440 13.29 -19.27 5.47
C VAL A 440 14.46 -19.65 6.37
N GLN A 441 14.54 -20.92 6.75
CA GLN A 441 15.59 -21.44 7.63
C GLN A 441 16.95 -21.52 6.93
N VAL A 442 16.98 -21.90 5.65
CA VAL A 442 18.19 -21.88 4.83
C VAL A 442 18.80 -20.48 4.79
N ALA A 443 17.97 -19.45 4.56
CA ALA A 443 18.44 -18.06 4.51
C ALA A 443 18.94 -17.55 5.87
N THR A 444 18.25 -17.87 6.97
CA THR A 444 18.67 -17.45 8.32
C THR A 444 19.92 -18.19 8.78
N GLN A 445 20.08 -19.46 8.43
CA GLN A 445 21.31 -20.22 8.66
C GLN A 445 22.48 -19.66 7.83
N ALA A 446 22.25 -19.23 6.59
CA ALA A 446 23.27 -18.58 5.78
C ALA A 446 23.74 -17.28 6.45
N TRP A 447 22.83 -16.45 6.94
CA TRP A 447 23.15 -15.25 7.70
C TRP A 447 23.99 -15.58 8.95
N THR A 448 23.54 -16.53 9.75
CA THR A 448 24.25 -16.95 10.98
C THR A 448 25.65 -17.47 10.69
N ARG A 449 25.84 -18.26 9.61
CA ARG A 449 27.17 -18.73 9.21
C ARG A 449 28.10 -17.59 8.80
N ALA A 450 27.60 -16.65 7.99
CA ALA A 450 28.38 -15.51 7.51
C ALA A 450 28.78 -14.55 8.64
N ASN A 451 28.00 -14.49 9.74
CA ASN A 451 28.16 -13.50 10.80
C ASN A 451 28.61 -14.10 12.15
N ARG A 452 29.02 -15.38 12.19
CA ARG A 452 29.46 -16.05 13.43
C ARG A 452 30.58 -15.32 14.19
N MET A 453 31.45 -14.60 13.50
CA MET A 453 32.56 -13.86 14.13
C MET A 453 32.12 -12.56 14.80
N VAL A 454 30.92 -12.06 14.50
CA VAL A 454 30.41 -10.79 15.04
C VAL A 454 29.61 -10.99 16.34
N VAL A 455 28.97 -12.15 16.50
CA VAL A 455 28.10 -12.46 17.66
C VAL A 455 28.92 -13.03 18.88
N THR A 456 30.16 -13.43 18.68
CA THR A 456 31.03 -14.00 19.72
C THR A 456 32.12 -13.04 20.23
N ALA A 457 32.14 -11.80 19.74
CA ALA A 457 33.02 -10.73 20.19
C ALA A 457 32.23 -9.68 20.97
#